data_e7496072d4142361a92eee2220e4d170
#
_entry.id   e7496072d4142361a92eee2220e4d170
#
_cell.length_a   1.000
_cell.length_b   1.000
_cell.length_c   1.000
_cell.angle_alpha   90.00
_cell.angle_beta   90.00
_cell.angle_gamma   90.00
#
_symmetry.space_group_name_H-M   'P 1'
#
loop_
_entity.id
_entity.type
_entity.pdbx_description
1 polymer ?
#
loop_
_entity_poly.entity_id
_entity_poly.type
_entity_poly.pdbx_seq_one_letter_code
_entity_poly.pdbx_strand_id
1 'polypeptide(L)'
;RDSIYTDKDRFDDKTLAKFGEACVEVLPYDSIYEDIARMNGKVLIDKRRVNMRIYQLIQSGRDVEAVLSDNPAMLFKAIKNETEIRNLYSIHVDDGVAVTKFIFWLKKNVASGNITEADAAAYLDNLRSNIKDYIELSFDTISAYNENAAMMHYHADETNAAVLKPEGMLLVDSGGQYMRGTTDITRTIALGPVTDEMKMYYTLTL
;
A
#
# COMPACT_ATOMS: atom_id res chain seq x y z
N ARG A 1 10.51 -12.19 26.12
CA ARG A 1 10.40 -10.72 26.16
C ARG A 1 10.48 -10.21 24.73
N ASP A 2 9.55 -9.36 24.33
CA ASP A 2 9.53 -8.78 23.00
C ASP A 2 10.32 -7.48 22.99
N SER A 3 11.10 -7.26 21.93
CA SER A 3 11.91 -6.06 21.78
C SER A 3 11.68 -5.39 20.44
N ILE A 4 11.58 -4.05 20.47
CA ILE A 4 11.53 -3.21 19.28
C ILE A 4 12.83 -2.43 19.21
N TYR A 5 13.60 -2.61 18.14
CA TYR A 5 14.86 -1.92 17.91
C TYR A 5 14.62 -0.69 17.04
N THR A 6 14.61 0.49 17.66
CA THR A 6 14.32 1.75 16.96
C THR A 6 14.74 2.94 17.83
N ASP A 7 14.58 4.14 17.28
CA ASP A 7 14.74 5.39 18.01
C ASP A 7 13.50 5.66 18.87
N LYS A 8 13.68 5.85 20.18
CA LYS A 8 12.58 6.10 21.13
C LYS A 8 11.82 7.40 20.82
N ASP A 9 12.47 8.38 20.23
CA ASP A 9 11.89 9.69 19.92
C ASP A 9 10.79 9.60 18.82
N ARG A 10 10.64 8.43 18.20
CA ARG A 10 9.55 8.14 17.25
C ARG A 10 8.21 7.87 17.93
N PHE A 11 8.17 7.69 19.24
CA PHE A 11 6.96 7.37 19.99
C PHE A 11 6.66 8.43 21.02
N ASP A 12 5.38 8.74 21.19
CA ASP A 12 4.91 9.56 22.31
C ASP A 12 4.94 8.76 23.64
N ASP A 13 4.91 9.49 24.75
CA ASP A 13 4.96 8.91 26.11
C ASP A 13 3.82 7.92 26.36
N LYS A 14 2.64 8.15 25.77
CA LYS A 14 1.48 7.28 25.90
C LYS A 14 1.71 5.93 25.21
N THR A 15 2.34 5.94 24.06
CA THR A 15 2.70 4.72 23.31
C THR A 15 3.81 3.95 24.04
N LEU A 16 4.82 4.65 24.56
CA LEU A 16 5.90 4.03 25.36
C LEU A 16 5.36 3.40 26.65
N ALA A 17 4.40 4.04 27.32
CA ALA A 17 3.74 3.47 28.49
C ALA A 17 3.00 2.16 28.16
N LYS A 18 2.27 2.12 27.04
CA LYS A 18 1.59 0.90 26.57
C LYS A 18 2.57 -0.22 26.23
N PHE A 19 3.71 0.07 25.65
CA PHE A 19 4.76 -0.93 25.43
C PHE A 19 5.27 -1.48 26.74
N GLY A 20 5.49 -0.65 27.75
CA GLY A 20 5.87 -1.08 29.10
C GLY A 20 4.83 -2.02 29.74
N GLU A 21 3.53 -1.68 29.68
CA GLU A 21 2.43 -2.51 30.14
C GLU A 21 2.37 -3.88 29.42
N ALA A 22 2.67 -3.89 28.11
CA ALA A 22 2.73 -5.10 27.30
C ALA A 22 4.05 -5.88 27.43
N CYS A 23 4.96 -5.47 28.32
CA CYS A 23 6.30 -6.05 28.47
C CYS A 23 7.15 -6.00 27.19
N VAL A 24 6.89 -5.04 26.32
CA VAL A 24 7.70 -4.76 25.12
C VAL A 24 8.77 -3.73 25.45
N GLU A 25 10.02 -4.02 25.13
CA GLU A 25 11.16 -3.13 25.35
C GLU A 25 11.53 -2.39 24.08
N VAL A 26 11.73 -1.08 24.18
CA VAL A 26 12.23 -0.27 23.06
C VAL A 26 13.72 -0.04 23.26
N LEU A 27 14.53 -0.55 22.34
CA LEU A 27 15.98 -0.55 22.36
C LEU A 27 16.56 0.28 21.20
N PRO A 28 17.77 0.83 21.32
CA PRO A 28 18.43 1.51 20.22
C PRO A 28 18.55 0.60 18.99
N TYR A 29 18.37 1.18 17.79
CA TYR A 29 18.31 0.40 16.55
C TYR A 29 19.51 -0.55 16.36
N ASP A 30 20.72 -0.07 16.59
CA ASP A 30 21.94 -0.84 16.34
C ASP A 30 22.22 -1.92 17.39
N SER A 31 21.59 -1.87 18.57
CA SER A 31 21.78 -2.88 19.63
C SER A 31 21.24 -4.26 19.24
N ILE A 32 20.42 -4.35 18.21
CA ILE A 32 19.95 -5.63 17.64
C ILE A 32 21.12 -6.57 17.29
N TYR A 33 22.23 -6.03 16.78
CA TYR A 33 23.37 -6.85 16.37
C TYR A 33 24.10 -7.48 17.55
N GLU A 34 24.20 -6.76 18.67
CA GLU A 34 24.78 -7.28 19.90
C GLU A 34 23.88 -8.35 20.53
N ASP A 35 22.58 -8.11 20.56
CA ASP A 35 21.63 -9.05 21.14
C ASP A 35 21.55 -10.34 20.32
N ILE A 36 21.57 -10.25 18.99
CA ILE A 36 21.65 -11.43 18.12
C ILE A 36 22.95 -12.20 18.32
N ALA A 37 24.07 -11.52 18.49
CA ALA A 37 25.36 -12.18 18.75
C ALA A 37 25.41 -12.95 20.09
N ARG A 38 24.51 -12.65 21.02
CA ARG A 38 24.39 -13.31 22.34
C ARG A 38 23.32 -14.40 22.36
N MET A 39 22.57 -14.58 21.26
CA MET A 39 21.54 -15.62 21.19
C MET A 39 22.15 -17.02 21.26
N ASN A 40 21.34 -17.95 21.78
CA ASN A 40 21.65 -19.37 21.79
C ASN A 40 20.42 -20.20 21.41
N GLY A 41 20.62 -21.48 21.06
CA GLY A 41 19.56 -22.39 20.67
C GLY A 41 19.14 -22.22 19.23
N LYS A 42 17.88 -22.52 18.91
CA LYS A 42 17.37 -22.48 17.55
C LYS A 42 16.76 -21.12 17.24
N VAL A 43 17.26 -20.47 16.19
CA VAL A 43 16.76 -19.17 15.72
C VAL A 43 16.19 -19.33 14.31
N LEU A 44 14.89 -19.08 14.18
CA LEU A 44 14.22 -19.10 12.89
C LEU A 44 14.51 -17.79 12.14
N ILE A 45 14.98 -17.92 10.92
CA ILE A 45 15.24 -16.79 10.03
C ILE A 45 14.67 -17.03 8.63
N ASP A 46 14.01 -16.01 8.08
CA ASP A 46 13.64 -15.99 6.67
C ASP A 46 14.78 -15.36 5.85
N LYS A 47 15.56 -16.21 5.19
CA LYS A 47 16.74 -15.80 4.40
C LYS A 47 16.43 -14.81 3.26
N ARG A 48 15.17 -14.70 2.84
CA ARG A 48 14.74 -13.76 1.79
C ARG A 48 14.50 -12.35 2.34
N ARG A 49 14.37 -12.20 3.67
CA ARG A 49 14.00 -10.95 4.33
C ARG A 49 15.00 -10.45 5.36
N VAL A 50 15.80 -11.35 5.91
CA VAL A 50 16.83 -10.98 6.89
C VAL A 50 17.99 -10.27 6.18
N ASN A 51 18.53 -9.22 6.79
CA ASN A 51 19.73 -8.58 6.26
C ASN A 51 20.98 -9.47 6.43
N MET A 52 21.98 -9.28 5.58
CA MET A 52 23.17 -10.12 5.53
C MET A 52 23.95 -10.12 6.85
N ARG A 53 24.03 -8.99 7.56
CA ARG A 53 24.77 -8.89 8.83
C ARG A 53 24.16 -9.77 9.92
N ILE A 54 22.82 -9.75 10.05
CA ILE A 54 22.09 -10.64 10.97
C ILE A 54 22.34 -12.11 10.61
N TYR A 55 22.21 -12.44 9.32
CA TYR A 55 22.47 -13.80 8.83
C TYR A 55 23.89 -14.28 9.19
N GLN A 56 24.91 -13.45 8.94
CA GLN A 56 26.30 -13.77 9.25
C GLN A 56 26.54 -13.94 10.76
N LEU A 57 25.96 -13.09 11.61
CA LEU A 57 26.06 -13.21 13.07
C LEU A 57 25.51 -14.55 13.56
N ILE A 58 24.34 -14.95 13.07
CA ILE A 58 23.72 -16.22 13.43
C ILE A 58 24.58 -17.40 12.92
N GLN A 59 25.11 -17.33 11.68
CA GLN A 59 25.94 -18.39 11.13
C GLN A 59 27.30 -18.52 11.83
N SER A 60 27.85 -17.45 12.36
CA SER A 60 29.11 -17.46 13.10
C SER A 60 28.98 -17.75 14.60
N GLY A 61 27.76 -17.76 15.14
CA GLY A 61 27.47 -18.07 16.53
C GLY A 61 27.77 -19.55 16.84
N ARG A 62 28.42 -19.82 18.00
CA ARG A 62 28.81 -21.18 18.40
C ARG A 62 27.66 -21.99 18.98
N ASP A 63 26.75 -21.30 19.66
CA ASP A 63 25.67 -21.92 20.43
C ASP A 63 24.29 -21.69 19.79
N VAL A 64 24.26 -21.25 18.51
CA VAL A 64 23.06 -20.95 17.77
C VAL A 64 22.93 -21.82 16.52
N GLU A 65 21.74 -22.37 16.31
CA GLU A 65 21.36 -23.10 15.09
C GLU A 65 20.37 -22.28 14.27
N ALA A 66 20.71 -21.93 13.05
CA ALA A 66 19.82 -21.24 12.13
C ALA A 66 18.78 -22.19 11.54
N VAL A 67 17.51 -21.98 11.82
CA VAL A 67 16.39 -22.67 11.16
C VAL A 67 15.88 -21.78 10.03
N LEU A 68 16.14 -22.21 8.79
CA LEU A 68 15.72 -21.47 7.59
C LEU A 68 14.25 -21.80 7.28
N SER A 69 13.38 -20.86 7.44
CA SER A 69 11.95 -21.00 7.14
C SER A 69 11.33 -19.64 6.83
N ASP A 70 10.15 -19.64 6.22
CA ASP A 70 9.37 -18.43 6.02
C ASP A 70 9.00 -17.84 7.39
N ASN A 71 8.98 -16.51 7.46
CA ASN A 71 8.58 -15.81 8.69
C ASN A 71 7.09 -16.07 9.00
N PRO A 72 6.76 -16.77 10.10
CA PRO A 72 5.36 -17.10 10.44
C PRO A 72 4.51 -15.85 10.69
N ALA A 73 5.11 -14.73 11.12
CA ALA A 73 4.38 -13.48 11.31
C ALA A 73 3.76 -12.95 10.01
N MET A 74 4.29 -13.32 8.84
CA MET A 74 3.70 -12.94 7.55
C MET A 74 2.32 -13.57 7.37
N LEU A 75 2.19 -14.85 7.71
CA LEU A 75 0.90 -15.55 7.64
C LEU A 75 -0.07 -15.02 8.70
N PHE A 76 0.39 -14.84 9.94
CA PHE A 76 -0.45 -14.30 11.01
C PHE A 76 -0.98 -12.91 10.71
N LYS A 77 -0.15 -12.04 10.13
CA LYS A 77 -0.57 -10.71 9.67
C LYS A 77 -1.55 -10.77 8.49
N ALA A 78 -1.42 -11.77 7.62
CA ALA A 78 -2.32 -11.93 6.47
C ALA A 78 -3.74 -12.36 6.90
N ILE A 79 -3.87 -13.08 8.02
CA ILE A 79 -5.15 -13.51 8.57
C ILE A 79 -5.69 -12.38 9.46
N LYS A 80 -6.70 -11.66 8.97
CA LYS A 80 -7.32 -10.53 9.69
C LYS A 80 -8.26 -11.03 10.77
N ASN A 81 -8.26 -10.35 11.92
CA ASN A 81 -9.24 -10.57 12.97
C ASN A 81 -10.59 -9.87 12.64
N GLU A 82 -11.62 -10.14 13.45
CA GLU A 82 -12.97 -9.59 13.22
C GLU A 82 -13.02 -8.06 13.22
N THR A 83 -12.18 -7.40 14.02
CA THR A 83 -12.11 -5.94 14.07
C THR A 83 -11.49 -5.37 12.80
N GLU A 84 -10.40 -5.96 12.33
CA GLU A 84 -9.76 -5.59 11.06
C GLU A 84 -10.71 -5.80 9.88
N ILE A 85 -11.41 -6.95 9.84
CA ILE A 85 -12.38 -7.25 8.77
C ILE A 85 -13.51 -6.21 8.76
N ARG A 86 -14.11 -5.91 9.89
CA ARG A 86 -15.18 -4.90 10.00
C ARG A 86 -14.71 -3.52 9.56
N ASN A 87 -13.49 -3.13 9.95
CA ASN A 87 -12.90 -1.86 9.58
C ASN A 87 -12.61 -1.80 8.06
N LEU A 88 -12.08 -2.88 7.48
CA LEU A 88 -11.85 -2.98 6.04
C LEU A 88 -13.16 -2.87 5.25
N TYR A 89 -14.22 -3.54 5.64
CA TYR A 89 -15.53 -3.36 5.00
C TYR A 89 -15.98 -1.90 5.05
N SER A 90 -15.90 -1.26 6.22
CA SER A 90 -16.31 0.13 6.39
C SER A 90 -15.53 1.08 5.48
N ILE A 91 -14.19 0.95 5.45
CA ILE A 91 -13.38 1.88 4.66
C ILE A 91 -13.51 1.64 3.15
N HIS A 92 -13.69 0.38 2.71
CA HIS A 92 -13.91 0.10 1.30
C HIS A 92 -15.25 0.64 0.78
N VAL A 93 -16.27 0.76 1.64
CA VAL A 93 -17.51 1.46 1.28
C VAL A 93 -17.26 2.96 1.09
N ASP A 94 -16.58 3.61 2.05
CA ASP A 94 -16.30 5.04 1.96
C ASP A 94 -15.40 5.40 0.77
N ASP A 95 -14.34 4.62 0.55
CA ASP A 95 -13.44 4.78 -0.60
C ASP A 95 -14.13 4.46 -1.93
N GLY A 96 -14.99 3.43 -1.95
CA GLY A 96 -15.83 3.10 -3.11
C GLY A 96 -16.78 4.24 -3.49
N VAL A 97 -17.29 4.99 -2.52
CA VAL A 97 -18.08 6.21 -2.76
C VAL A 97 -17.21 7.29 -3.41
N ALA A 98 -15.96 7.49 -2.95
CA ALA A 98 -15.04 8.44 -3.58
C ALA A 98 -14.74 8.07 -5.03
N VAL A 99 -14.41 6.80 -5.30
CA VAL A 99 -14.19 6.29 -6.67
C VAL A 99 -15.44 6.42 -7.54
N THR A 100 -16.62 6.16 -7.00
CA THR A 100 -17.88 6.30 -7.74
C THR A 100 -18.15 7.77 -8.10
N LYS A 101 -17.93 8.70 -7.17
CA LYS A 101 -18.03 10.14 -7.43
C LYS A 101 -17.04 10.59 -8.50
N PHE A 102 -15.80 10.09 -8.43
CA PHE A 102 -14.79 10.33 -9.43
C PHE A 102 -15.22 9.87 -10.82
N ILE A 103 -15.69 8.64 -10.97
CA ILE A 103 -16.16 8.09 -12.26
C ILE A 103 -17.32 8.93 -12.81
N PHE A 104 -18.27 9.33 -11.95
CA PHE A 104 -19.38 10.19 -12.35
C PHE A 104 -18.89 11.56 -12.83
N TRP A 105 -18.00 12.21 -12.07
CA TRP A 105 -17.41 13.48 -12.45
C TRP A 105 -16.65 13.39 -13.77
N LEU A 106 -15.81 12.36 -13.92
CA LEU A 106 -15.00 12.13 -15.12
C LEU A 106 -15.90 12.01 -16.36
N LYS A 107 -16.90 11.13 -16.32
CA LYS A 107 -17.83 10.92 -17.45
C LYS A 107 -18.64 12.15 -17.80
N LYS A 108 -18.95 12.99 -16.83
CA LYS A 108 -19.68 14.24 -17.05
C LYS A 108 -18.83 15.34 -17.68
N ASN A 109 -17.53 15.38 -17.39
CA ASN A 109 -16.69 16.50 -17.73
C ASN A 109 -15.64 16.20 -18.81
N VAL A 110 -15.35 14.95 -19.14
CA VAL A 110 -14.32 14.58 -20.13
C VAL A 110 -14.54 15.22 -21.50
N ALA A 111 -15.78 15.44 -21.90
CA ALA A 111 -16.12 16.08 -23.17
C ALA A 111 -15.71 17.57 -23.25
N SER A 112 -15.36 18.21 -22.13
CA SER A 112 -14.86 19.59 -22.12
C SER A 112 -13.48 19.74 -22.77
N GLY A 113 -12.69 18.64 -22.86
CA GLY A 113 -11.34 18.62 -23.43
C GLY A 113 -10.25 19.30 -22.60
N ASN A 114 -10.54 19.63 -21.34
CA ASN A 114 -9.62 20.37 -20.46
C ASN A 114 -9.10 19.55 -19.28
N ILE A 115 -9.34 18.24 -19.26
CA ILE A 115 -8.92 17.35 -18.17
C ILE A 115 -7.73 16.53 -18.65
N THR A 116 -6.64 16.56 -17.90
CA THR A 116 -5.48 15.70 -18.11
C THR A 116 -5.52 14.46 -17.19
N GLU A 117 -4.63 13.51 -17.45
CA GLU A 117 -4.41 12.37 -16.55
C GLU A 117 -4.05 12.85 -15.12
N ALA A 118 -3.19 13.87 -15.01
CA ALA A 118 -2.80 14.44 -13.72
C ALA A 118 -3.99 15.12 -13.00
N ASP A 119 -4.85 15.85 -13.73
CA ASP A 119 -6.05 16.45 -13.15
C ASP A 119 -7.01 15.37 -12.63
N ALA A 120 -7.15 14.27 -13.36
CA ALA A 120 -8.00 13.15 -12.96
C ALA A 120 -7.46 12.49 -11.69
N ALA A 121 -6.15 12.25 -11.59
CA ALA A 121 -5.49 11.73 -10.39
C ALA A 121 -5.72 12.69 -9.20
N ALA A 122 -5.39 13.97 -9.35
CA ALA A 122 -5.53 14.97 -8.30
C ALA A 122 -6.98 15.10 -7.80
N TYR A 123 -7.96 15.00 -8.70
CA TYR A 123 -9.37 15.05 -8.30
C TYR A 123 -9.78 13.84 -7.44
N LEU A 124 -9.34 12.63 -7.79
CA LEU A 124 -9.61 11.44 -7.00
C LEU A 124 -8.91 11.49 -5.64
N ASP A 125 -7.66 11.94 -5.60
CA ASP A 125 -6.88 12.11 -4.37
C ASP A 125 -7.55 13.11 -3.41
N ASN A 126 -8.07 14.20 -3.97
CA ASN A 126 -8.84 15.17 -3.19
C ASN A 126 -10.14 14.57 -2.63
N LEU A 127 -10.84 13.71 -3.35
CA LEU A 127 -12.02 13.02 -2.83
C LEU A 127 -11.67 12.11 -1.65
N ARG A 128 -10.53 11.41 -1.71
CA ARG A 128 -10.03 10.54 -0.66
C ARG A 128 -9.57 11.31 0.58
N SER A 129 -8.86 12.40 0.39
CA SER A 129 -8.36 13.23 1.50
C SER A 129 -9.48 13.79 2.37
N ASN A 130 -10.71 13.87 1.86
CA ASN A 130 -11.88 14.29 2.60
C ASN A 130 -12.62 13.14 3.32
N ILE A 131 -12.15 11.90 3.19
CA ILE A 131 -12.71 10.76 3.96
C ILE A 131 -12.19 10.86 5.39
N LYS A 132 -13.10 10.61 6.34
CA LYS A 132 -12.73 10.58 7.77
C LYS A 132 -11.62 9.56 8.02
N ASP A 133 -10.67 9.90 8.87
CA ASP A 133 -9.53 9.07 9.26
C ASP A 133 -8.49 8.83 8.13
N TYR A 134 -8.53 9.63 7.05
CA TYR A 134 -7.51 9.62 6.02
C TYR A 134 -6.14 10.03 6.59
N ILE A 135 -5.10 9.33 6.18
CA ILE A 135 -3.71 9.58 6.59
C ILE A 135 -2.93 10.11 5.38
N GLU A 136 -2.85 9.30 4.33
CA GLU A 136 -2.10 9.59 3.10
C GLU A 136 -2.55 8.67 1.96
N LEU A 137 -2.02 8.83 0.77
CA LEU A 137 -2.20 7.85 -0.31
C LEU A 137 -1.49 6.55 0.06
N SER A 138 -2.04 5.40 -0.35
CA SER A 138 -1.36 4.12 -0.19
C SER A 138 -0.20 3.95 -1.17
N PHE A 139 -0.31 4.60 -2.32
CA PHE A 139 0.70 4.78 -3.36
C PHE A 139 0.26 5.94 -4.27
N ASP A 140 1.19 6.47 -5.08
CA ASP A 140 0.89 7.54 -6.01
C ASP A 140 -0.15 7.08 -7.03
N THR A 141 -1.23 7.86 -7.19
CA THR A 141 -2.33 7.50 -8.06
C THR A 141 -1.87 7.40 -9.51
N ILE A 142 -2.06 6.22 -10.10
CA ILE A 142 -1.85 5.96 -11.51
C ILE A 142 -3.12 6.34 -12.27
N SER A 143 -3.01 7.26 -13.21
CA SER A 143 -4.08 7.66 -14.12
C SER A 143 -3.52 7.64 -15.54
N ALA A 144 -3.84 6.59 -16.29
CA ALA A 144 -3.18 6.27 -17.56
C ALA A 144 -4.20 6.12 -18.69
N TYR A 145 -4.11 6.99 -19.67
CA TYR A 145 -5.03 7.06 -20.81
C TYR A 145 -4.48 6.29 -22.01
N ASN A 146 -5.30 5.39 -22.57
CA ASN A 146 -4.98 4.58 -23.75
C ASN A 146 -3.58 3.92 -23.66
N GLU A 147 -2.64 4.31 -24.54
CA GLU A 147 -1.30 3.72 -24.62
C GLU A 147 -0.45 3.88 -23.36
N ASN A 148 -0.68 4.92 -22.56
CA ASN A 148 0.04 5.13 -21.30
C ASN A 148 -0.26 4.02 -20.28
N ALA A 149 -1.44 3.37 -20.38
CA ALA A 149 -1.81 2.25 -19.54
C ALA A 149 -0.98 0.98 -19.78
N ALA A 150 -0.18 0.92 -20.86
CA ALA A 150 0.75 -0.19 -21.10
C ALA A 150 2.01 -0.11 -20.21
N MET A 151 2.26 1.04 -19.59
CA MET A 151 3.37 1.23 -18.67
C MET A 151 2.91 0.98 -17.24
N MET A 152 3.37 -0.12 -16.63
CA MET A 152 3.14 -0.36 -15.22
C MET A 152 3.84 0.72 -14.38
N HIS A 153 3.18 1.19 -13.33
CA HIS A 153 3.66 2.29 -12.50
C HIS A 153 3.83 3.62 -13.27
N TYR A 154 2.98 3.83 -14.29
CA TYR A 154 2.92 5.11 -14.99
C TYR A 154 2.61 6.23 -14.01
N HIS A 155 3.36 7.32 -14.11
CA HIS A 155 3.12 8.53 -13.32
C HIS A 155 2.88 9.72 -14.27
N ALA A 156 1.69 10.27 -14.21
CA ALA A 156 1.33 11.46 -14.94
C ALA A 156 1.70 12.71 -14.15
N ASP A 157 2.49 13.58 -14.73
CA ASP A 157 2.84 14.87 -14.18
C ASP A 157 2.48 16.02 -15.16
N GLU A 158 2.75 17.26 -14.78
CA GLU A 158 2.45 18.45 -15.60
C GLU A 158 3.14 18.45 -16.96
N THR A 159 4.22 17.66 -17.15
CA THR A 159 5.03 17.66 -18.36
C THR A 159 4.65 16.56 -19.35
N ASN A 160 4.09 15.45 -18.87
CA ASN A 160 3.81 14.25 -19.67
C ASN A 160 2.33 13.84 -19.74
N ALA A 161 1.47 14.42 -18.88
CA ALA A 161 0.07 14.03 -18.79
C ALA A 161 -0.70 14.25 -20.10
N ALA A 162 -1.31 13.19 -20.62
CA ALA A 162 -2.18 13.27 -21.78
C ALA A 162 -3.50 13.98 -21.44
N VAL A 163 -4.04 14.73 -22.41
CA VAL A 163 -5.39 15.30 -22.31
C VAL A 163 -6.41 14.20 -22.60
N LEU A 164 -7.33 14.01 -21.69
CA LEU A 164 -8.40 13.02 -21.83
C LEU A 164 -9.43 13.47 -22.88
N LYS A 165 -9.84 12.54 -23.72
CA LYS A 165 -10.86 12.75 -24.74
C LYS A 165 -12.09 11.87 -24.45
N PRO A 166 -13.29 12.23 -24.98
CA PRO A 166 -14.50 11.40 -24.83
C PRO A 166 -14.45 10.16 -25.75
N GLU A 167 -13.37 9.44 -25.73
CA GLU A 167 -13.09 8.20 -26.48
C GLU A 167 -12.06 7.35 -25.75
N GLY A 168 -11.97 6.06 -26.07
CA GLY A 168 -10.97 5.16 -25.50
C GLY A 168 -11.21 4.83 -24.04
N MET A 169 -10.14 4.50 -23.31
CA MET A 169 -10.20 4.03 -21.94
C MET A 169 -9.17 4.75 -21.07
N LEU A 170 -9.55 4.99 -19.80
CA LEU A 170 -8.65 5.44 -18.73
C LEU A 170 -8.51 4.31 -17.71
N LEU A 171 -7.29 3.85 -17.48
CA LEU A 171 -6.96 3.00 -16.34
C LEU A 171 -6.63 3.90 -15.16
N VAL A 172 -7.29 3.66 -14.02
CA VAL A 172 -6.99 4.34 -12.76
C VAL A 172 -6.71 3.29 -11.71
N ASP A 173 -5.50 3.34 -11.14
CA ASP A 173 -5.06 2.50 -10.04
C ASP A 173 -4.66 3.39 -8.87
N SER A 174 -5.29 3.20 -7.72
CA SER A 174 -5.26 4.20 -6.66
C SER A 174 -5.75 3.64 -5.33
N GLY A 175 -5.32 4.25 -4.23
CA GLY A 175 -5.76 3.85 -2.92
C GLY A 175 -5.37 4.84 -1.83
N GLY A 176 -5.83 4.60 -0.60
CA GLY A 176 -5.54 5.42 0.56
C GLY A 176 -5.21 4.61 1.80
N GLN A 177 -4.41 5.22 2.67
CA GLN A 177 -4.16 4.79 4.03
C GLN A 177 -5.13 5.50 4.97
N TYR A 178 -5.82 4.73 5.79
CA TYR A 178 -6.77 5.22 6.77
C TYR A 178 -6.52 4.54 8.12
N MET A 179 -6.96 5.15 9.22
CA MET A 179 -6.88 4.50 10.53
C MET A 179 -7.63 3.16 10.60
N ARG A 180 -8.61 2.97 9.71
CA ARG A 180 -9.40 1.72 9.59
C ARG A 180 -8.79 0.68 8.67
N GLY A 181 -7.78 1.01 7.87
CA GLY A 181 -7.12 0.09 6.94
C GLY A 181 -6.63 0.77 5.66
N THR A 182 -6.18 -0.06 4.72
CA THR A 182 -5.65 0.36 3.43
C THR A 182 -6.61 -0.03 2.32
N THR A 183 -6.79 0.84 1.33
CA THR A 183 -7.49 0.52 0.08
C THR A 183 -6.52 0.50 -1.10
N ASP A 184 -6.88 -0.29 -2.10
CA ASP A 184 -6.17 -0.45 -3.36
C ASP A 184 -7.22 -0.85 -4.40
N ILE A 185 -7.53 0.06 -5.32
CA ILE A 185 -8.66 -0.09 -6.26
C ILE A 185 -8.23 0.31 -7.65
N THR A 186 -8.23 -0.66 -8.55
CA THR A 186 -8.01 -0.43 -9.99
C THR A 186 -9.32 -0.45 -10.75
N ARG A 187 -9.51 0.49 -11.68
CA ARG A 187 -10.62 0.51 -12.63
C ARG A 187 -10.17 0.96 -14.01
N THR A 188 -10.60 0.24 -15.03
CA THR A 188 -10.50 0.67 -16.43
C THR A 188 -11.85 1.23 -16.86
N ILE A 189 -11.89 2.51 -17.23
CA ILE A 189 -13.09 3.30 -17.43
C ILE A 189 -13.17 3.69 -18.90
N ALA A 190 -14.24 3.26 -19.60
CA ALA A 190 -14.51 3.76 -20.93
C ALA A 190 -14.94 5.24 -20.88
N LEU A 191 -14.23 6.11 -21.59
CA LEU A 191 -14.50 7.56 -21.65
C LEU A 191 -15.48 7.94 -22.75
N GLY A 192 -15.74 7.03 -23.70
CA GLY A 192 -16.67 7.17 -24.80
C GLY A 192 -16.79 5.89 -25.62
N PRO A 193 -17.02 5.95 -26.92
CA PRO A 193 -17.06 4.77 -27.78
C PRO A 193 -15.75 3.96 -27.67
N VAL A 194 -15.88 2.64 -27.59
CA VAL A 194 -14.76 1.68 -27.58
C VAL A 194 -14.94 0.68 -28.71
N THR A 195 -13.83 0.20 -29.28
CA THR A 195 -13.83 -0.77 -30.36
C THR A 195 -14.25 -2.16 -29.85
N ASP A 196 -14.64 -3.05 -30.74
CA ASP A 196 -14.96 -4.44 -30.39
C ASP A 196 -13.69 -5.20 -29.91
N GLU A 197 -12.53 -4.85 -30.42
CA GLU A 197 -11.23 -5.35 -29.95
C GLU A 197 -10.98 -4.95 -28.50
N MET A 198 -11.19 -3.69 -28.13
CA MET A 198 -11.07 -3.21 -26.74
C MET A 198 -12.03 -3.97 -25.81
N LYS A 199 -13.29 -4.18 -26.24
CA LYS A 199 -14.27 -4.95 -25.47
C LYS A 199 -13.82 -6.40 -25.27
N MET A 200 -13.26 -7.01 -26.32
CA MET A 200 -12.76 -8.39 -26.28
C MET A 200 -11.62 -8.52 -25.26
N TYR A 201 -10.59 -7.68 -25.35
CA TYR A 201 -9.46 -7.74 -24.41
C TYR A 201 -9.88 -7.40 -22.98
N TYR A 202 -10.73 -6.41 -22.79
CA TYR A 202 -11.29 -6.10 -21.47
C TYR A 202 -11.99 -7.32 -20.85
N THR A 203 -12.82 -8.00 -21.64
CA THR A 203 -13.58 -9.19 -21.17
C THR A 203 -12.66 -10.37 -20.89
N LEU A 204 -11.59 -10.57 -21.70
CA LEU A 204 -10.62 -11.63 -21.47
C LEU A 204 -9.77 -11.43 -20.23
N THR A 205 -9.65 -10.18 -19.77
CA THR A 205 -8.87 -9.83 -18.57
C THR A 205 -9.67 -10.01 -17.27
N LEU A 206 -11.01 -9.92 -17.37
CA LEU A 206 -11.94 -10.19 -16.24
C LEU A 206 -12.02 -11.67 -15.91
#